data_e4ced2a7a3ea0bd78cad59ecc27152b8
#
_entry.id   e4ced2a7a3ea0bd78cad59ecc27152b8
#
_cell.length_a   1.000
_cell.length_b   1.000
_cell.length_c   1.000
_cell.angle_alpha   90.00
_cell.angle_beta   90.00
_cell.angle_gamma   90.00
#
_symmetry.space_group_name_H-M   'P 1'
#
loop_
_entity.id
_entity.type
_entity.pdbx_description
1 polymer ?
#
loop_
_entity_poly.entity_id
_entity_poly.type
_entity_poly.pdbx_seq_one_letter_code
_entity_poly.pdbx_strand_id
1 'polypeptide(L)'
;MPDSHDQNFKNLILDYPRQALELFAPEEAAHLDDSVTFTPIREEQLKDRLSDRFLELDIPLLLEWPDGRREALLFVIEQHTDPGSFSVHKLARYSLSLAELFDTDRVVPVVVFLKSPRRAPEQIVLGNEFFDYLRFRYIRCVLPELPGEQYLESPNLVARLNLPNMHWPPELKLAIYASAVRGLESLEGNPDKQAKYLEFIDIYAHIDNNERMLFEQNYRKEAATMTGFVERHEAIGKEKGLQEGLQQGLERGIERGLEEGMERGQHEARLATARNLMLKTPMDNATIADLTGLSEAEVQALRNNIRD
;
A
#
# COMPACT_ATOMS: atom_id res chain seq x y z
N MET A 1 2.54 -5.39 -18.50
CA MET A 1 2.22 -5.36 -17.08
C MET A 1 1.00 -4.46 -16.90
N PRO A 2 -0.23 -4.99 -16.94
CA PRO A 2 -1.46 -4.20 -16.75
C PRO A 2 -1.69 -3.80 -15.29
N ASP A 3 -1.18 -4.57 -14.33
CA ASP A 3 -1.49 -4.43 -12.90
C ASP A 3 -0.92 -3.18 -12.20
N SER A 4 0.06 -2.48 -12.81
CA SER A 4 0.73 -1.37 -12.12
C SER A 4 -0.08 -0.05 -12.14
N HIS A 5 -0.83 0.22 -13.21
CA HIS A 5 -1.57 1.48 -13.35
C HIS A 5 -2.73 1.58 -12.34
N ASP A 6 -3.53 0.51 -12.24
CA ASP A 6 -4.67 0.45 -11.32
C ASP A 6 -4.22 0.55 -9.87
N GLN A 7 -3.14 -0.16 -9.52
CA GLN A 7 -2.57 -0.12 -8.18
C GLN A 7 -2.04 1.29 -7.82
N ASN A 8 -1.48 2.02 -8.80
CA ASN A 8 -0.98 3.36 -8.56
C ASN A 8 -2.11 4.36 -8.24
N PHE A 9 -3.23 4.32 -8.98
CA PHE A 9 -4.41 5.12 -8.66
C PHE A 9 -5.05 4.69 -7.35
N LYS A 10 -5.16 3.38 -7.09
CA LYS A 10 -5.65 2.86 -5.81
C LYS A 10 -4.84 3.42 -4.63
N ASN A 11 -3.53 3.35 -4.73
CA ASN A 11 -2.63 3.90 -3.73
C ASN A 11 -2.80 5.41 -3.55
N LEU A 12 -2.94 6.17 -4.65
CA LEU A 12 -3.11 7.62 -4.62
C LEU A 12 -4.40 8.02 -3.88
N ILE A 13 -5.51 7.36 -4.19
CA ILE A 13 -6.80 7.62 -3.54
C ILE A 13 -6.78 7.23 -2.06
N LEU A 14 -6.14 6.10 -1.71
CA LEU A 14 -6.02 5.65 -0.32
C LEU A 14 -5.09 6.55 0.51
N ASP A 15 -4.01 7.07 -0.10
CA ASP A 15 -3.09 7.98 0.58
C ASP A 15 -3.66 9.40 0.75
N TYR A 16 -4.55 9.85 -0.16
CA TYR A 16 -5.11 11.21 -0.18
C TYR A 16 -6.62 11.22 -0.51
N PRO A 17 -7.46 10.53 0.28
CA PRO A 17 -8.86 10.30 -0.09
C PRO A 17 -9.68 11.59 -0.20
N ARG A 18 -9.46 12.57 0.69
CA ARG A 18 -10.13 13.88 0.63
C ARG A 18 -9.75 14.63 -0.65
N GLN A 19 -8.47 14.71 -0.96
CA GLN A 19 -7.98 15.40 -2.16
C GLN A 19 -8.41 14.70 -3.44
N ALA A 20 -8.53 13.38 -3.42
CA ALA A 20 -9.08 12.61 -4.52
C ALA A 20 -10.55 12.97 -4.75
N LEU A 21 -11.35 13.06 -3.69
CA LEU A 21 -12.76 13.46 -3.80
C LEU A 21 -12.89 14.91 -4.32
N GLU A 22 -12.06 15.82 -3.82
CA GLU A 22 -12.04 17.22 -4.28
C GLU A 22 -11.76 17.36 -5.77
N LEU A 23 -10.91 16.49 -6.33
CA LEU A 23 -10.61 16.51 -7.77
C LEU A 23 -11.67 15.79 -8.59
N PHE A 24 -12.07 14.56 -8.17
CA PHE A 24 -12.89 13.69 -9.00
C PHE A 24 -14.39 13.89 -8.83
N ALA A 25 -14.81 14.46 -7.69
CA ALA A 25 -16.20 14.74 -7.35
C ALA A 25 -16.30 16.03 -6.50
N PRO A 26 -15.95 17.20 -7.05
CA PRO A 26 -15.85 18.46 -6.30
C PRO A 26 -17.17 18.91 -5.66
N GLU A 27 -18.30 18.60 -6.26
CA GLU A 27 -19.62 18.93 -5.69
C GLU A 27 -19.88 18.15 -4.39
N GLU A 28 -19.51 16.87 -4.34
CA GLU A 28 -19.61 16.06 -3.13
C GLU A 28 -18.61 16.51 -2.06
N ALA A 29 -17.37 16.79 -2.49
CA ALA A 29 -16.33 17.29 -1.58
C ALA A 29 -16.73 18.61 -0.88
N ALA A 30 -17.46 19.48 -1.57
CA ALA A 30 -17.92 20.77 -1.01
C ALA A 30 -18.88 20.61 0.18
N HIS A 31 -19.49 19.44 0.36
CA HIS A 31 -20.37 19.13 1.48
C HIS A 31 -19.67 18.53 2.70
N LEU A 32 -18.35 18.28 2.59
CA LEU A 32 -17.55 17.69 3.66
C LEU A 32 -16.90 18.77 4.52
N ASP A 33 -17.07 18.68 5.81
CA ASP A 33 -16.31 19.45 6.80
C ASP A 33 -15.03 18.71 7.22
N ASP A 34 -14.18 19.35 8.03
CA ASP A 34 -12.90 18.77 8.47
C ASP A 34 -13.05 17.66 9.51
N SER A 35 -14.25 17.42 10.05
CA SER A 35 -14.51 16.38 11.05
C SER A 35 -14.67 14.98 10.44
N VAL A 36 -14.81 14.88 9.12
CA VAL A 36 -15.04 13.62 8.40
C VAL A 36 -13.80 12.75 8.40
N THR A 37 -13.96 11.51 8.82
CA THR A 37 -12.93 10.47 8.75
C THR A 37 -13.16 9.59 7.53
N PHE A 38 -12.11 9.32 6.76
CA PHE A 38 -12.10 8.42 5.62
C PHE A 38 -11.49 7.08 6.03
N THR A 39 -12.28 6.02 5.99
CA THR A 39 -11.83 4.67 6.35
C THR A 39 -11.86 3.76 5.12
N PRO A 40 -10.72 3.23 4.66
CA PRO A 40 -10.70 2.21 3.61
C PRO A 40 -11.44 0.95 4.06
N ILE A 41 -12.31 0.45 3.19
CA ILE A 41 -13.05 -0.79 3.46
C ILE A 41 -12.18 -1.97 3.02
N ARG A 42 -11.95 -2.92 3.94
CA ARG A 42 -11.10 -4.08 3.69
C ARG A 42 -11.77 -5.08 2.75
N GLU A 43 -11.00 -5.67 1.87
CA GLU A 43 -11.47 -6.68 0.90
C GLU A 43 -12.15 -7.89 1.58
N GLU A 44 -11.67 -8.29 2.77
CA GLU A 44 -12.26 -9.39 3.53
C GLU A 44 -13.71 -9.10 3.91
N GLN A 45 -14.02 -7.87 4.34
CA GLN A 45 -15.39 -7.45 4.67
C GLN A 45 -16.32 -7.47 3.46
N LEU A 46 -15.76 -7.26 2.27
CA LEU A 46 -16.49 -7.27 1.01
C LEU A 46 -16.67 -8.71 0.48
N LYS A 47 -15.66 -9.57 0.59
CA LYS A 47 -15.69 -10.97 0.12
C LYS A 47 -16.72 -11.81 0.86
N ASP A 48 -16.83 -11.66 2.17
CA ASP A 48 -17.78 -12.42 3.01
C ASP A 48 -19.24 -12.14 2.64
N ARG A 49 -19.56 -10.96 2.11
CA ARG A 49 -20.93 -10.56 1.78
C ARG A 49 -21.22 -10.45 0.27
N LEU A 50 -20.21 -10.17 -0.55
CA LEU A 50 -20.40 -9.82 -1.96
C LEU A 50 -19.90 -10.90 -2.95
N SER A 51 -19.33 -12.00 -2.45
CA SER A 51 -18.68 -13.09 -3.20
C SER A 51 -17.45 -12.65 -4.03
N ASP A 52 -16.66 -13.62 -4.53
CA ASP A 52 -15.39 -13.47 -5.26
C ASP A 52 -15.40 -12.58 -6.53
N ARG A 53 -16.54 -11.97 -6.84
CA ARG A 53 -16.72 -11.08 -8.02
C ARG A 53 -16.55 -9.59 -7.71
N PHE A 54 -16.24 -9.23 -6.48
CA PHE A 54 -15.85 -7.86 -6.14
C PHE A 54 -14.40 -7.68 -6.55
N LEU A 55 -14.18 -7.15 -7.73
CA LEU A 55 -12.91 -7.21 -8.43
C LEU A 55 -11.96 -6.09 -8.01
N GLU A 56 -10.68 -6.37 -8.20
CA GLU A 56 -9.42 -5.71 -7.90
C GLU A 56 -9.32 -4.19 -8.19
N LEU A 57 -10.31 -3.58 -8.84
CA LEU A 57 -10.26 -2.21 -9.35
C LEU A 57 -11.07 -1.18 -8.53
N ASP A 58 -11.88 -1.64 -7.59
CA ASP A 58 -12.79 -0.77 -6.87
C ASP A 58 -12.17 -0.32 -5.54
N ILE A 59 -12.31 0.97 -5.22
CA ILE A 59 -11.76 1.58 -4.00
C ILE A 59 -12.93 2.08 -3.17
N PRO A 60 -13.53 1.22 -2.34
CA PRO A 60 -14.58 1.62 -1.44
C PRO A 60 -14.01 2.26 -0.18
N LEU A 61 -14.56 3.41 0.18
CA LEU A 61 -14.25 4.15 1.40
C LEU A 61 -15.52 4.37 2.21
N LEU A 62 -15.42 4.32 3.52
CA LEU A 62 -16.46 4.74 4.42
C LEU A 62 -16.12 6.13 4.98
N LEU A 63 -17.03 7.08 4.85
CA LEU A 63 -16.98 8.39 5.45
C LEU A 63 -17.82 8.37 6.72
N GLU A 64 -17.21 8.78 7.82
CA GLU A 64 -17.88 8.81 9.12
C GLU A 64 -17.74 10.20 9.76
N TRP A 65 -18.87 10.72 10.27
CA TRP A 65 -18.95 11.97 11.03
C TRP A 65 -19.03 11.68 12.53
N PRO A 66 -18.62 12.62 13.38
CA PRO A 66 -18.70 12.47 14.83
C PRO A 66 -20.13 12.27 15.37
N ASP A 67 -21.14 12.68 14.61
CA ASP A 67 -22.56 12.50 14.93
C ASP A 67 -23.11 11.10 14.62
N GLY A 68 -22.25 10.21 14.07
CA GLY A 68 -22.61 8.85 13.67
C GLY A 68 -23.18 8.73 12.26
N ARG A 69 -23.28 9.83 11.50
CA ARG A 69 -23.65 9.79 10.08
C ARG A 69 -22.58 9.04 9.28
N ARG A 70 -23.03 8.23 8.32
CA ARG A 70 -22.17 7.42 7.44
C ARG A 70 -22.53 7.62 6.00
N GLU A 71 -21.50 7.59 5.16
CA GLU A 71 -21.63 7.64 3.71
C GLU A 71 -20.59 6.68 3.07
N ALA A 72 -21.00 5.90 2.11
CA ALA A 72 -20.11 5.04 1.35
C ALA A 72 -19.69 5.75 0.06
N LEU A 73 -18.38 5.82 -0.18
CA LEU A 73 -17.80 6.37 -1.38
C LEU A 73 -17.14 5.24 -2.17
N LEU A 74 -17.48 5.11 -3.44
CA LEU A 74 -16.93 4.07 -4.30
C LEU A 74 -16.22 4.71 -5.49
N PHE A 75 -14.88 4.66 -5.50
CA PHE A 75 -14.12 5.01 -6.68
C PHE A 75 -13.89 3.80 -7.57
N VAL A 76 -14.14 3.98 -8.86
CA VAL A 76 -13.82 3.03 -9.93
C VAL A 76 -12.90 3.70 -10.92
N ILE A 77 -11.77 3.08 -11.22
CA ILE A 77 -10.79 3.59 -12.18
C ILE A 77 -10.95 2.83 -13.51
N GLU A 78 -11.25 3.56 -14.58
CA GLU A 78 -11.47 2.96 -15.89
C GLU A 78 -10.40 3.43 -16.89
N GLN A 79 -9.58 2.48 -17.34
CA GLN A 79 -8.45 2.75 -18.25
C GLN A 79 -8.77 2.46 -19.71
N HIS A 80 -9.82 1.68 -19.94
CA HIS A 80 -10.14 1.19 -21.28
C HIS A 80 -11.09 2.12 -22.01
N THR A 81 -10.89 2.25 -23.31
CA THR A 81 -11.82 2.95 -24.22
C THR A 81 -12.87 2.03 -24.81
N ASP A 82 -12.74 0.71 -24.55
CA ASP A 82 -13.61 -0.29 -25.13
C ASP A 82 -14.99 -0.24 -24.48
N PRO A 83 -16.10 -0.14 -25.26
CA PRO A 83 -17.45 -0.02 -24.72
C PRO A 83 -17.89 -1.18 -23.81
N GLY A 84 -17.18 -2.31 -23.85
CA GLY A 84 -17.47 -3.50 -23.04
C GLY A 84 -16.75 -3.56 -21.69
N SER A 85 -15.76 -2.70 -21.43
CA SER A 85 -14.95 -2.73 -20.20
C SER A 85 -15.70 -2.18 -18.99
N PHE A 86 -16.43 -1.07 -19.17
CA PHE A 86 -17.20 -0.42 -18.12
C PHE A 86 -18.67 -0.84 -18.11
N SER A 87 -19.18 -1.25 -16.96
CA SER A 87 -20.59 -1.65 -16.79
C SER A 87 -21.28 -0.87 -15.68
N VAL A 88 -22.19 0.04 -16.04
CA VAL A 88 -23.02 0.79 -15.09
C VAL A 88 -23.89 -0.15 -14.25
N HIS A 89 -24.33 -1.30 -14.81
CA HIS A 89 -25.08 -2.30 -14.06
C HIS A 89 -24.24 -2.93 -12.94
N LYS A 90 -22.95 -3.17 -13.19
CA LYS A 90 -22.01 -3.67 -12.20
C LYS A 90 -21.83 -2.63 -11.10
N LEU A 91 -21.61 -1.36 -11.47
CA LEU A 91 -21.48 -0.24 -10.55
C LEU A 91 -22.71 -0.06 -9.66
N ALA A 92 -23.92 -0.10 -10.27
CA ALA A 92 -25.19 0.00 -9.54
C ALA A 92 -25.34 -1.11 -8.48
N ARG A 93 -25.02 -2.35 -8.86
CA ARG A 93 -25.05 -3.50 -7.94
C ARG A 93 -24.07 -3.31 -6.77
N TYR A 94 -22.87 -2.83 -7.03
CA TYR A 94 -21.89 -2.57 -5.96
C TYR A 94 -22.35 -1.45 -5.02
N SER A 95 -22.94 -0.38 -5.58
CA SER A 95 -23.49 0.70 -4.77
C SER A 95 -24.61 0.22 -3.85
N LEU A 96 -25.52 -0.61 -4.33
CA LEU A 96 -26.57 -1.22 -3.52
C LEU A 96 -26.00 -2.14 -2.42
N SER A 97 -24.99 -2.92 -2.77
CA SER A 97 -24.33 -3.80 -1.80
C SER A 97 -23.61 -3.02 -0.70
N LEU A 98 -23.00 -1.88 -1.01
CA LEU A 98 -22.39 -1.00 -0.01
C LEU A 98 -23.46 -0.34 0.88
N ALA A 99 -24.60 0.05 0.29
CA ALA A 99 -25.74 0.59 1.04
C ALA A 99 -26.24 -0.41 2.10
N GLU A 100 -26.44 -1.68 1.71
CA GLU A 100 -26.82 -2.76 2.62
C GLU A 100 -25.74 -3.04 3.68
N LEU A 101 -24.46 -3.07 3.28
CA LEU A 101 -23.35 -3.39 4.18
C LEU A 101 -23.19 -2.39 5.32
N PHE A 102 -23.36 -1.10 5.02
CA PHE A 102 -23.15 0.00 5.96
C PHE A 102 -24.44 0.59 6.52
N ASP A 103 -25.59 0.00 6.18
CA ASP A 103 -26.92 0.48 6.58
C ASP A 103 -27.07 1.99 6.30
N THR A 104 -26.83 2.39 5.05
CA THR A 104 -26.87 3.78 4.59
C THR A 104 -27.45 3.92 3.20
N ASP A 105 -28.35 4.87 3.00
CA ASP A 105 -28.83 5.27 1.67
C ASP A 105 -27.87 6.25 0.95
N ARG A 106 -26.78 6.65 1.64
CA ARG A 106 -25.80 7.59 1.13
C ARG A 106 -24.64 6.82 0.51
N VAL A 107 -24.68 6.61 -0.80
CA VAL A 107 -23.63 5.98 -1.57
C VAL A 107 -23.28 6.85 -2.76
N VAL A 108 -22.02 7.26 -2.86
CA VAL A 108 -21.49 8.11 -3.92
C VAL A 108 -20.59 7.30 -4.85
N PRO A 109 -21.09 6.86 -6.01
CA PRO A 109 -20.28 6.18 -7.01
C PRO A 109 -19.57 7.19 -7.91
N VAL A 110 -18.23 7.13 -7.95
CA VAL A 110 -17.35 7.98 -8.76
C VAL A 110 -16.56 7.13 -9.74
N VAL A 111 -16.66 7.42 -11.02
CA VAL A 111 -15.86 6.74 -12.04
C VAL A 111 -14.87 7.71 -12.66
N VAL A 112 -13.59 7.39 -12.54
CA VAL A 112 -12.49 8.16 -13.08
C VAL A 112 -12.00 7.50 -14.37
N PHE A 113 -12.24 8.15 -15.50
CA PHE A 113 -11.78 7.70 -16.80
C PHE A 113 -10.40 8.29 -17.11
N LEU A 114 -9.41 7.42 -17.29
CA LEU A 114 -8.04 7.83 -17.68
C LEU A 114 -7.92 8.11 -19.19
N LYS A 115 -8.91 7.70 -19.97
CA LYS A 115 -9.05 8.00 -21.40
C LYS A 115 -10.49 8.38 -21.68
N SER A 116 -10.71 9.25 -22.66
CA SER A 116 -12.07 9.63 -23.05
C SER A 116 -12.86 8.41 -23.56
N PRO A 117 -13.92 8.00 -22.85
CA PRO A 117 -14.68 6.83 -23.21
C PRO A 117 -15.53 7.11 -24.47
N ARG A 118 -15.50 6.20 -25.44
CA ARG A 118 -16.28 6.36 -26.67
C ARG A 118 -17.79 6.24 -26.44
N ARG A 119 -18.22 5.40 -25.50
CA ARG A 119 -19.63 5.11 -25.17
C ARG A 119 -19.73 4.61 -23.73
N ALA A 120 -19.68 5.49 -22.76
CA ALA A 120 -20.01 5.15 -21.38
C ALA A 120 -21.43 5.68 -21.09
N PRO A 121 -22.41 4.84 -20.77
CA PRO A 121 -23.74 5.32 -20.36
C PRO A 121 -23.60 6.15 -19.07
N GLU A 122 -24.23 7.31 -19.04
CA GLU A 122 -24.22 8.18 -17.84
C GLU A 122 -25.19 7.73 -16.76
N GLN A 123 -26.17 6.90 -17.15
CA GLN A 123 -27.16 6.34 -16.23
C GLN A 123 -27.73 5.04 -16.78
N ILE A 124 -28.36 4.27 -15.91
CA ILE A 124 -29.31 3.23 -16.29
C ILE A 124 -30.68 3.55 -15.76
N VAL A 125 -31.70 3.18 -16.51
CA VAL A 125 -33.09 3.23 -16.12
C VAL A 125 -33.69 1.86 -16.37
N LEU A 126 -34.21 1.24 -15.32
CA LEU A 126 -34.95 -0.01 -15.40
C LEU A 126 -36.43 0.30 -15.20
N GLY A 127 -37.23 0.04 -16.20
CA GLY A 127 -38.65 0.38 -16.18
C GLY A 127 -39.39 -0.11 -17.43
N ASN A 128 -40.57 0.43 -17.60
CA ASN A 128 -41.38 0.25 -18.81
C ASN A 128 -41.91 1.63 -19.25
N GLU A 129 -42.81 1.65 -20.22
CA GLU A 129 -43.40 2.88 -20.75
C GLU A 129 -44.23 3.69 -19.72
N PHE A 130 -44.56 3.11 -18.57
CA PHE A 130 -45.38 3.75 -17.55
C PHE A 130 -44.58 4.23 -16.35
N PHE A 131 -43.55 3.46 -15.93
CA PHE A 131 -42.80 3.74 -14.69
C PHE A 131 -41.30 3.39 -14.79
N ASP A 132 -40.47 4.24 -14.24
CA ASP A 132 -39.09 3.95 -13.90
C ASP A 132 -39.07 3.30 -12.49
N TYR A 133 -38.67 2.02 -12.44
CA TYR A 133 -38.55 1.30 -11.16
C TYR A 133 -37.20 1.49 -10.49
N LEU A 134 -36.13 1.74 -11.28
CA LEU A 134 -34.82 2.09 -10.81
C LEU A 134 -34.20 3.10 -11.77
N ARG A 135 -33.70 4.19 -11.23
CA ARG A 135 -32.82 5.13 -11.93
C ARG A 135 -31.52 5.25 -11.17
N PHE A 136 -30.41 4.88 -11.77
CA PHE A 136 -29.09 4.96 -11.19
C PHE A 136 -28.20 5.88 -12.01
N ARG A 137 -27.49 6.79 -11.32
CA ARG A 137 -26.49 7.70 -11.87
C ARG A 137 -25.20 7.55 -11.09
N TYR A 138 -24.10 8.02 -11.66
CA TYR A 138 -22.79 8.07 -11.03
C TYR A 138 -22.09 9.38 -11.40
N ILE A 139 -21.08 9.75 -10.63
CA ILE A 139 -20.22 10.90 -10.93
C ILE A 139 -19.17 10.45 -11.93
N ARG A 140 -19.13 11.16 -13.07
CA ARG A 140 -18.22 10.87 -14.18
C ARG A 140 -17.10 11.90 -14.21
N CYS A 141 -15.88 11.51 -13.90
CA CYS A 141 -14.68 12.32 -14.06
C CYS A 141 -13.85 11.78 -15.23
N VAL A 142 -13.63 12.57 -16.28
CA VAL A 142 -12.80 12.21 -17.42
C VAL A 142 -11.55 13.08 -17.39
N LEU A 143 -10.45 12.52 -16.91
CA LEU A 143 -9.20 13.28 -16.72
C LEU A 143 -8.73 14.01 -17.98
N PRO A 144 -8.73 13.39 -19.19
CA PRO A 144 -8.35 14.09 -20.42
C PRO A 144 -9.29 15.24 -20.85
N GLU A 145 -10.44 15.40 -20.21
CA GLU A 145 -11.39 16.49 -20.48
C GLU A 145 -11.25 17.64 -19.46
N LEU A 146 -10.50 17.44 -18.38
CA LEU A 146 -10.26 18.47 -17.39
C LEU A 146 -9.28 19.53 -17.93
N PRO A 147 -9.61 20.84 -17.82
CA PRO A 147 -8.71 21.90 -18.23
C PRO A 147 -7.54 22.04 -17.25
N GLY A 148 -6.42 21.42 -17.57
CA GLY A 148 -5.28 21.29 -16.66
C GLY A 148 -4.71 22.63 -16.20
N GLU A 149 -4.87 23.70 -16.99
CA GLU A 149 -4.43 25.06 -16.65
C GLU A 149 -4.96 25.54 -15.30
N GLN A 150 -6.16 25.11 -14.90
CA GLN A 150 -6.78 25.46 -13.62
C GLN A 150 -6.09 24.78 -12.42
N TYR A 151 -5.29 23.74 -12.67
CA TYR A 151 -4.66 22.91 -11.62
C TYR A 151 -3.15 23.12 -11.50
N LEU A 152 -2.55 23.98 -12.33
CA LEU A 152 -1.09 24.23 -12.32
C LEU A 152 -0.53 24.63 -10.96
N GLU A 153 -1.28 25.43 -10.21
CA GLU A 153 -0.90 25.90 -8.88
C GLU A 153 -1.88 25.43 -7.79
N SER A 154 -2.60 24.33 -8.08
CA SER A 154 -3.54 23.76 -7.12
C SER A 154 -2.84 23.34 -5.82
N PRO A 155 -3.41 23.62 -4.65
CA PRO A 155 -2.94 23.07 -3.37
C PRO A 155 -3.28 21.58 -3.20
N ASN A 156 -4.06 21.01 -4.10
CA ASN A 156 -4.46 19.61 -4.12
C ASN A 156 -3.36 18.77 -4.80
N LEU A 157 -2.66 17.93 -4.03
CA LEU A 157 -1.59 17.09 -4.54
C LEU A 157 -2.09 16.09 -5.60
N VAL A 158 -3.28 15.51 -5.41
CA VAL A 158 -3.86 14.56 -6.38
C VAL A 158 -4.06 15.24 -7.73
N ALA A 159 -4.50 16.51 -7.75
CA ALA A 159 -4.63 17.28 -8.97
C ALA A 159 -3.26 17.57 -9.62
N ARG A 160 -2.26 17.96 -8.82
CA ARG A 160 -0.90 18.20 -9.31
C ARG A 160 -0.25 16.97 -9.93
N LEU A 161 -0.41 15.81 -9.29
CA LEU A 161 0.12 14.54 -9.81
C LEU A 161 -0.59 14.09 -11.10
N ASN A 162 -1.86 14.45 -11.26
CA ASN A 162 -2.65 14.11 -12.43
C ASN A 162 -2.55 15.13 -13.58
N LEU A 163 -1.77 16.18 -13.45
CA LEU A 163 -1.55 17.14 -14.56
C LEU A 163 -1.22 16.46 -15.91
N PRO A 164 -0.33 15.43 -15.96
CA PRO A 164 -0.04 14.74 -17.23
C PRO A 164 -1.25 14.03 -17.86
N ASN A 165 -2.26 13.67 -17.05
CA ASN A 165 -3.48 12.99 -17.51
C ASN A 165 -4.58 13.94 -17.99
N MET A 166 -4.42 15.26 -17.78
CA MET A 166 -5.41 16.28 -18.14
C MET A 166 -5.25 16.75 -19.59
N HIS A 167 -6.13 17.64 -20.02
CA HIS A 167 -6.06 18.23 -21.38
C HIS A 167 -4.98 19.31 -21.47
N TRP A 168 -4.05 19.13 -22.40
CA TRP A 168 -2.96 20.07 -22.68
C TRP A 168 -2.61 20.13 -24.16
N PRO A 169 -2.16 21.29 -24.69
CA PRO A 169 -1.45 21.34 -25.95
C PRO A 169 -0.16 20.51 -25.89
N PRO A 170 0.13 19.67 -26.92
CA PRO A 170 1.29 18.76 -26.90
C PRO A 170 2.64 19.43 -26.61
N GLU A 171 2.80 20.68 -27.05
CA GLU A 171 4.00 21.49 -26.87
C GLU A 171 4.29 21.84 -25.39
N LEU A 172 3.30 21.74 -24.53
CA LEU A 172 3.45 22.03 -23.09
C LEU A 172 3.85 20.80 -22.27
N LYS A 173 3.98 19.62 -22.88
CA LYS A 173 4.22 18.34 -22.19
C LYS A 173 5.33 18.42 -21.13
N LEU A 174 6.50 18.96 -21.48
CA LEU A 174 7.63 19.07 -20.55
C LEU A 174 7.38 20.11 -19.44
N ALA A 175 6.67 21.20 -19.75
CA ALA A 175 6.29 22.21 -18.76
C ALA A 175 5.29 21.63 -17.73
N ILE A 176 4.36 20.79 -18.20
CA ILE A 176 3.38 20.09 -17.37
C ILE A 176 4.08 19.09 -16.46
N TYR A 177 4.98 18.31 -17.01
CA TYR A 177 5.79 17.36 -16.25
C TYR A 177 6.58 18.09 -15.14
N ALA A 178 7.26 19.20 -15.48
CA ALA A 178 7.96 20.03 -14.50
C ALA A 178 7.02 20.56 -13.42
N SER A 179 5.81 20.98 -13.80
CA SER A 179 4.82 21.48 -12.85
C SER A 179 4.33 20.38 -11.89
N ALA A 180 4.12 19.16 -12.38
CA ALA A 180 3.78 18.02 -11.52
C ALA A 180 4.88 17.72 -10.50
N VAL A 181 6.16 17.72 -10.94
CA VAL A 181 7.32 17.52 -10.05
C VAL A 181 7.40 18.62 -8.98
N ARG A 182 7.21 19.90 -9.35
CA ARG A 182 7.15 21.01 -8.37
C ARG A 182 6.00 20.83 -7.37
N GLY A 183 4.84 20.37 -7.86
CA GLY A 183 3.70 20.06 -6.98
C GLY A 183 4.05 19.00 -5.96
N LEU A 184 4.68 17.92 -6.40
CA LEU A 184 5.14 16.84 -5.51
C LEU A 184 6.17 17.37 -4.48
N GLU A 185 7.16 18.15 -4.90
CA GLU A 185 8.16 18.75 -4.00
C GLU A 185 7.54 19.62 -2.92
N SER A 186 6.55 20.45 -3.29
CA SER A 186 5.98 21.46 -2.40
C SER A 186 4.88 20.94 -1.48
N LEU A 187 4.15 19.91 -1.89
CA LEU A 187 2.94 19.45 -1.20
C LEU A 187 3.12 18.11 -0.47
N GLU A 188 4.18 17.33 -0.78
CA GLU A 188 4.49 16.08 -0.09
C GLU A 188 5.83 16.15 0.62
N GLY A 189 5.80 16.01 1.94
CA GLY A 189 7.00 16.05 2.78
C GLY A 189 7.63 14.68 3.07
N ASN A 190 6.92 13.58 2.79
CA ASN A 190 7.40 12.22 3.07
C ASN A 190 8.26 11.71 1.91
N PRO A 191 9.56 11.39 2.14
CA PRO A 191 10.47 10.93 1.09
C PRO A 191 10.03 9.62 0.40
N ASP A 192 9.43 8.68 1.14
CA ASP A 192 8.94 7.42 0.57
C ASP A 192 7.78 7.68 -0.41
N LYS A 193 6.88 8.62 -0.05
CA LYS A 193 5.78 9.05 -0.92
C LYS A 193 6.27 9.90 -2.08
N GLN A 194 7.29 10.75 -1.88
CA GLN A 194 7.90 11.52 -2.98
C GLN A 194 8.47 10.59 -4.05
N ALA A 195 9.21 9.54 -3.68
CA ALA A 195 9.74 8.56 -4.63
C ALA A 195 8.61 7.80 -5.34
N LYS A 196 7.62 7.31 -4.60
CA LYS A 196 6.44 6.60 -5.11
C LYS A 196 5.66 7.43 -6.14
N TYR A 197 5.39 8.71 -5.83
CA TYR A 197 4.60 9.55 -6.71
C TYR A 197 5.40 10.22 -7.82
N LEU A 198 6.73 10.25 -7.72
CA LEU A 198 7.57 10.55 -8.88
C LEU A 198 7.41 9.47 -9.97
N GLU A 199 7.42 8.20 -9.58
CA GLU A 199 7.16 7.08 -10.49
C GLU A 199 5.75 7.18 -11.12
N PHE A 200 4.73 7.58 -10.34
CA PHE A 200 3.40 7.87 -10.84
C PHE A 200 3.43 8.92 -11.96
N ILE A 201 4.09 10.08 -11.74
CA ILE A 201 4.21 11.13 -12.73
C ILE A 201 4.91 10.60 -13.99
N ASP A 202 6.00 9.85 -13.86
CA ASP A 202 6.77 9.28 -14.98
C ASP A 202 5.91 8.34 -15.84
N ILE A 203 5.12 7.48 -15.22
CA ILE A 203 4.25 6.54 -15.91
C ILE A 203 3.21 7.26 -16.78
N TYR A 204 2.58 8.32 -16.26
CA TYR A 204 1.49 9.02 -16.96
C TYR A 204 1.95 10.14 -17.88
N ALA A 205 3.12 10.70 -17.66
CA ALA A 205 3.70 11.70 -18.56
C ALA A 205 4.23 11.09 -19.86
N HIS A 206 4.54 9.78 -19.89
CA HIS A 206 5.07 9.10 -21.06
C HIS A 206 6.25 9.86 -21.72
N ILE A 207 7.22 10.28 -20.92
CA ILE A 207 8.40 11.01 -21.38
C ILE A 207 9.36 10.03 -22.08
N ASP A 208 9.69 10.30 -23.35
CA ASP A 208 10.69 9.51 -24.08
C ASP A 208 12.13 9.94 -23.76
N ASN A 209 13.12 9.21 -24.29
CA ASN A 209 14.52 9.48 -24.00
C ASN A 209 15.00 10.86 -24.52
N ASN A 210 14.49 11.35 -25.67
CA ASN A 210 14.82 12.67 -26.19
C ASN A 210 14.19 13.76 -25.37
N GLU A 211 12.91 13.58 -25.00
CA GLU A 211 12.19 14.47 -24.11
C GLU A 211 12.84 14.54 -22.73
N ARG A 212 13.37 13.43 -22.21
CA ARG A 212 14.11 13.40 -20.94
C ARG A 212 15.38 14.24 -21.01
N MET A 213 16.18 14.11 -22.07
CA MET A 213 17.35 14.96 -22.27
C MET A 213 16.99 16.45 -22.37
N LEU A 214 15.93 16.78 -23.10
CA LEU A 214 15.43 18.17 -23.19
C LEU A 214 14.93 18.69 -21.84
N PHE A 215 14.28 17.83 -21.07
CA PHE A 215 13.82 18.15 -19.73
C PHE A 215 14.99 18.48 -18.79
N GLU A 216 16.03 17.65 -18.76
CA GLU A 216 17.25 17.88 -17.96
C GLU A 216 17.98 19.16 -18.34
N GLN A 217 17.94 19.57 -19.63
CA GLN A 217 18.52 20.81 -20.08
C GLN A 217 17.70 22.05 -19.69
N ASN A 218 16.38 21.98 -19.85
CA ASN A 218 15.46 23.12 -19.72
C ASN A 218 14.92 23.31 -18.31
N TYR A 219 14.82 22.21 -17.53
CA TYR A 219 14.22 22.14 -16.19
C TYR A 219 15.20 21.56 -15.17
N ARG A 220 16.41 22.15 -15.10
CA ARG A 220 17.53 21.65 -14.27
C ARG A 220 17.19 21.53 -12.79
N LYS A 221 16.38 22.46 -12.28
CA LYS A 221 15.97 22.44 -10.87
C LYS A 221 15.11 21.23 -10.57
N GLU A 222 14.09 21.01 -11.39
CA GLU A 222 13.17 19.88 -11.24
C GLU A 222 13.89 18.53 -11.46
N ALA A 223 14.79 18.45 -12.41
CA ALA A 223 15.63 17.29 -12.63
C ALA A 223 16.52 16.97 -11.41
N ALA A 224 17.11 17.99 -10.79
CA ALA A 224 17.88 17.83 -9.55
C ALA A 224 16.98 17.40 -8.36
N THR A 225 15.76 17.95 -8.27
CA THR A 225 14.76 17.55 -7.27
C THR A 225 14.40 16.06 -7.41
N MET A 226 14.17 15.59 -8.64
CA MET A 226 13.86 14.17 -8.92
C MET A 226 15.01 13.26 -8.47
N THR A 227 16.25 13.61 -8.82
CA THR A 227 17.44 12.87 -8.37
C THR A 227 17.49 12.82 -6.83
N GLY A 228 17.23 13.95 -6.18
CA GLY A 228 17.20 14.04 -4.72
C GLY A 228 16.10 13.20 -4.07
N PHE A 229 14.96 12.98 -4.72
CA PHE A 229 13.93 12.07 -4.21
C PHE A 229 14.42 10.61 -4.19
N VAL A 230 15.03 10.17 -5.30
CA VAL A 230 15.56 8.81 -5.43
C VAL A 230 16.69 8.58 -4.42
N GLU A 231 17.67 9.49 -4.34
CA GLU A 231 18.80 9.39 -3.41
C GLU A 231 18.36 9.32 -1.94
N ARG A 232 17.38 10.14 -1.55
CA ARG A 232 16.82 10.11 -0.18
C ARG A 232 16.10 8.80 0.12
N HIS A 233 15.31 8.31 -0.81
CA HIS A 233 14.61 7.03 -0.64
C HIS A 233 15.59 5.87 -0.49
N GLU A 234 16.63 5.81 -1.34
CA GLU A 234 17.68 4.80 -1.24
C GLU A 234 18.46 4.87 0.09
N ALA A 235 18.78 6.08 0.56
CA ALA A 235 19.46 6.28 1.83
C ALA A 235 18.63 5.76 3.01
N ILE A 236 17.34 6.08 3.04
CA ILE A 236 16.40 5.60 4.05
C ILE A 236 16.27 4.06 3.98
N GLY A 237 16.17 3.50 2.78
CA GLY A 237 16.10 2.06 2.59
C GLY A 237 17.35 1.33 3.12
N LYS A 238 18.54 1.87 2.87
CA LYS A 238 19.80 1.33 3.40
C LYS A 238 19.85 1.40 4.93
N GLU A 239 19.43 2.52 5.50
CA GLU A 239 19.41 2.70 6.97
C GLU A 239 18.44 1.72 7.64
N LYS A 240 17.21 1.61 7.14
CA LYS A 240 16.22 0.64 7.62
C LYS A 240 16.75 -0.79 7.52
N GLY A 241 17.29 -1.18 6.36
CA GLY A 241 17.85 -2.52 6.16
C GLY A 241 19.03 -2.83 7.09
N LEU A 242 19.88 -1.83 7.39
CA LEU A 242 20.97 -1.99 8.36
C LEU A 242 20.44 -2.20 9.79
N GLN A 243 19.45 -1.42 10.19
CA GLN A 243 18.82 -1.53 11.51
C GLN A 243 18.13 -2.89 11.69
N GLU A 244 17.34 -3.32 10.73
CA GLU A 244 16.67 -4.61 10.74
C GLU A 244 17.69 -5.76 10.77
N GLY A 245 18.73 -5.68 9.93
CA GLY A 245 19.82 -6.68 9.93
C GLY A 245 20.56 -6.76 11.25
N LEU A 246 20.83 -5.62 11.90
CA LEU A 246 21.47 -5.58 13.21
C LEU A 246 20.57 -6.20 14.29
N GLN A 247 19.29 -5.85 14.30
CA GLN A 247 18.34 -6.40 15.26
C GLN A 247 18.19 -7.92 15.11
N GLN A 248 17.99 -8.41 13.87
CA GLN A 248 17.90 -9.85 13.62
C GLN A 248 19.20 -10.58 13.97
N GLY A 249 20.36 -9.96 13.70
CA GLY A 249 21.65 -10.51 14.08
C GLY A 249 21.81 -10.62 15.58
N LEU A 250 21.38 -9.60 16.33
CA LEU A 250 21.42 -9.59 17.79
C LEU A 250 20.48 -10.66 18.40
N GLU A 251 19.25 -10.74 17.91
CA GLU A 251 18.26 -11.73 18.37
C GLU A 251 18.77 -13.16 18.17
N ARG A 252 19.27 -13.49 16.97
CA ARG A 252 19.86 -14.81 16.66
C ARG A 252 21.12 -15.07 17.48
N GLY A 253 21.92 -14.04 17.73
CA GLY A 253 23.13 -14.16 18.56
C GLY A 253 22.79 -14.48 20.02
N ILE A 254 21.79 -13.84 20.60
CA ILE A 254 21.29 -14.09 21.96
C ILE A 254 20.70 -15.50 22.06
N GLU A 255 19.85 -15.90 21.10
CA GLU A 255 19.24 -17.22 21.09
C GLU A 255 20.27 -18.34 21.06
N ARG A 256 21.24 -18.27 20.13
CA ARG A 256 22.35 -19.24 20.06
C ARG A 256 23.22 -19.24 21.30
N GLY A 257 23.55 -18.06 21.82
CA GLY A 257 24.35 -17.96 23.03
C GLY A 257 23.66 -18.56 24.26
N LEU A 258 22.33 -18.39 24.35
CA LEU A 258 21.53 -18.99 25.41
C LEU A 258 21.46 -20.51 25.27
N GLU A 259 21.21 -21.02 24.06
CA GLU A 259 21.16 -22.47 23.76
C GLU A 259 22.52 -23.14 24.10
N GLU A 260 23.62 -22.62 23.55
CA GLU A 260 24.97 -23.13 23.84
C GLU A 260 25.32 -23.03 25.31
N GLY A 261 24.92 -21.93 25.97
CA GLY A 261 25.14 -21.74 27.41
C GLY A 261 24.37 -22.75 28.25
N MET A 262 23.10 -23.03 27.89
CA MET A 262 22.29 -24.04 28.56
C MET A 262 22.87 -25.44 28.37
N GLU A 263 23.28 -25.82 27.14
CA GLU A 263 23.86 -27.12 26.85
C GLU A 263 25.18 -27.33 27.64
N ARG A 264 26.07 -26.33 27.63
CA ARG A 264 27.32 -26.37 28.45
C ARG A 264 27.03 -26.49 29.91
N GLY A 265 26.12 -25.67 30.45
CA GLY A 265 25.74 -25.71 31.85
C GLY A 265 25.13 -27.06 32.26
N GLN A 266 24.28 -27.65 31.44
CA GLN A 266 23.74 -29.00 31.69
C GLN A 266 24.82 -30.07 31.64
N HIS A 267 25.73 -30.00 30.68
CA HIS A 267 26.85 -30.95 30.58
C HIS A 267 27.79 -30.87 31.79
N GLU A 268 28.17 -29.68 32.21
CA GLU A 268 28.98 -29.44 33.42
C GLU A 268 28.28 -29.97 34.70
N ALA A 269 26.98 -29.72 34.84
CA ALA A 269 26.17 -30.26 35.93
C ALA A 269 26.15 -31.79 35.97
N ARG A 270 26.03 -32.45 34.79
CA ARG A 270 26.11 -33.94 34.65
C ARG A 270 27.49 -34.45 35.07
N LEU A 271 28.57 -33.77 34.61
CA LEU A 271 29.94 -34.12 35.00
C LEU A 271 30.15 -33.96 36.53
N ALA A 272 29.67 -32.89 37.14
CA ALA A 272 29.74 -32.66 38.57
C ALA A 272 28.97 -33.73 39.37
N THR A 273 27.79 -34.14 38.87
CA THR A 273 26.98 -35.19 39.46
C THR A 273 27.71 -36.55 39.37
N ALA A 274 28.25 -36.89 38.22
CA ALA A 274 29.04 -38.10 38.01
C ALA A 274 30.25 -38.18 38.96
N ARG A 275 30.96 -37.05 39.10
CA ARG A 275 32.13 -36.94 40.05
C ARG A 275 31.71 -37.19 41.50
N ASN A 276 30.58 -36.62 41.90
CA ASN A 276 30.04 -36.84 43.25
C ASN A 276 29.63 -38.30 43.49
N LEU A 277 29.03 -38.98 42.53
CA LEU A 277 28.66 -40.38 42.60
C LEU A 277 29.90 -41.26 42.71
N MET A 278 30.95 -41.01 41.92
CA MET A 278 32.22 -41.75 42.00
C MET A 278 32.92 -41.67 43.34
N LEU A 279 32.84 -40.52 43.99
CA LEU A 279 33.50 -40.28 45.30
C LEU A 279 32.69 -40.83 46.46
N LYS A 280 31.37 -40.89 46.37
CA LYS A 280 30.48 -41.21 47.47
C LYS A 280 29.89 -42.61 47.42
N THR A 281 29.98 -43.30 46.25
CA THR A 281 29.36 -44.61 46.05
C THR A 281 30.29 -45.59 45.33
N PRO A 282 30.13 -46.90 45.47
CA PRO A 282 30.93 -47.93 44.76
C PRO A 282 30.33 -48.29 43.37
N MET A 283 29.56 -47.37 42.73
CA MET A 283 28.90 -47.60 41.43
C MET A 283 29.91 -47.78 40.30
N ASP A 284 29.59 -48.67 39.36
CA ASP A 284 30.37 -48.84 38.15
C ASP A 284 30.09 -47.74 37.10
N ASN A 285 30.89 -47.70 36.03
CA ASN A 285 30.78 -46.63 35.01
C ASN A 285 29.45 -46.69 34.23
N ALA A 286 28.94 -47.86 33.98
CA ALA A 286 27.67 -48.05 33.22
C ALA A 286 26.49 -47.45 34.03
N THR A 287 26.43 -47.76 35.34
CA THR A 287 25.40 -47.21 36.24
C THR A 287 25.48 -45.68 36.37
N ILE A 288 26.71 -45.15 36.50
CA ILE A 288 26.89 -43.69 36.59
C ILE A 288 26.51 -42.99 35.24
N ALA A 289 26.84 -43.61 34.10
CA ALA A 289 26.48 -43.10 32.78
C ALA A 289 24.95 -43.04 32.61
N ASP A 290 24.24 -44.11 33.00
CA ASP A 290 22.79 -44.18 32.96
C ASP A 290 22.11 -43.10 33.84
N LEU A 291 22.58 -42.93 35.05
CA LEU A 291 22.04 -41.96 36.00
C LEU A 291 22.30 -40.49 35.63
N THR A 292 23.42 -40.19 34.94
CA THR A 292 23.84 -38.82 34.63
C THR A 292 23.52 -38.42 33.17
N GLY A 293 23.24 -39.39 32.31
CA GLY A 293 23.07 -39.18 30.87
C GLY A 293 24.39 -38.81 30.16
N LEU A 294 25.55 -39.16 30.77
CA LEU A 294 26.85 -39.10 30.12
C LEU A 294 27.16 -40.41 29.41
N SER A 295 28.03 -40.36 28.40
CA SER A 295 28.57 -41.59 27.83
C SER A 295 29.50 -42.32 28.78
N GLU A 296 29.59 -43.66 28.70
CA GLU A 296 30.54 -44.44 29.49
C GLU A 296 32.01 -43.99 29.31
N ALA A 297 32.34 -43.52 28.09
CA ALA A 297 33.66 -43.01 27.77
C ALA A 297 33.97 -41.73 28.56
N GLU A 298 33.02 -40.81 28.71
CA GLU A 298 33.16 -39.58 29.51
C GLU A 298 33.30 -39.90 30.99
N VAL A 299 32.47 -40.85 31.47
CA VAL A 299 32.54 -41.35 32.88
C VAL A 299 33.90 -41.98 33.14
N GLN A 300 34.42 -42.81 32.21
CA GLN A 300 35.76 -43.43 32.37
C GLN A 300 36.87 -42.41 32.37
N ALA A 301 36.82 -41.42 31.47
CA ALA A 301 37.78 -40.29 31.41
C ALA A 301 37.79 -39.48 32.74
N LEU A 302 36.58 -39.23 33.28
CA LEU A 302 36.44 -38.51 34.54
C LEU A 302 37.00 -39.30 35.70
N ARG A 303 36.84 -40.65 35.73
CA ARG A 303 37.39 -41.53 36.76
C ARG A 303 38.91 -41.61 36.70
N ASN A 304 39.54 -41.58 35.53
CA ASN A 304 40.98 -41.54 35.35
C ASN A 304 41.56 -40.24 35.92
N ASN A 305 40.90 -39.09 35.67
CA ASN A 305 41.32 -37.76 36.17
C ASN A 305 41.15 -37.56 37.68
N ILE A 306 40.39 -38.44 38.38
CA ILE A 306 40.26 -38.39 39.86
C ILE A 306 41.32 -39.26 40.55
N ARG A 307 41.97 -40.18 39.82
CA ARG A 307 42.99 -41.07 40.39
C ARG A 307 44.43 -40.53 40.32
N ASP A 308 44.63 -39.56 39.45
CA ASP A 308 45.87 -38.75 39.36
C ASP A 308 45.80 -37.57 40.31
#